data_c62bb2ed4bd7dac7445f14783e8c338e
#
_entry.id   c62bb2ed4bd7dac7445f14783e8c338e
#
_cell.length_a   1.000
_cell.length_b   1.000
_cell.length_c   1.000
_cell.angle_alpha   90.00
_cell.angle_beta   90.00
_cell.angle_gamma   90.00
#
_symmetry.space_group_name_H-M   'P 1'
#
loop_
_entity.id
_entity.type
_entity.pdbx_description
1 polymer ?
#
loop_
_entity_poly.entity_id
_entity_poly.type
_entity_poly.pdbx_seq_one_letter_code
_entity_poly.pdbx_strand_id
1 'polypeptide(L)'
;MRQRAWTTVRTARGALMVVGVCGAALLTACGGVQTGSPATSDPSTSTTTTATAAPTGTSAAPATPLEVSDKAAQNLCDMMEPELSNWRVQGPTIGRIGLNLMAHEWALTNGVGNQQLLGDTAVVDRTTSAACPDVRTQALEALELPELAAGVLTL
;
A
#
# COMPACT_ATOMS: atom_id res chain seq x y z
N MET A 1 19.76 9.27 46.22
CA MET A 1 20.55 9.17 44.98
C MET A 1 20.77 7.70 44.68
N ARG A 2 20.00 7.10 43.73
CA ARG A 2 20.18 5.71 43.31
C ARG A 2 20.47 5.74 41.81
N GLN A 3 21.71 5.49 41.47
CA GLN A 3 22.15 5.32 40.08
C GLN A 3 21.69 3.94 39.60
N ARG A 4 20.87 3.90 38.54
CA ARG A 4 20.53 2.64 37.87
C ARG A 4 21.61 2.38 36.81
N ALA A 5 22.39 1.32 37.05
CA ALA A 5 23.37 0.83 36.10
C ALA A 5 22.67 0.30 34.84
N TRP A 6 23.03 0.86 33.70
CA TRP A 6 22.62 0.35 32.38
C TRP A 6 23.56 -0.80 32.01
N THR A 7 23.03 -2.00 32.03
CA THR A 7 23.77 -3.17 31.56
C THR A 7 23.69 -3.23 30.04
N THR A 8 24.77 -2.89 29.39
CA THR A 8 24.95 -2.99 27.93
C THR A 8 25.12 -4.48 27.56
N VAL A 9 24.10 -5.13 27.07
CA VAL A 9 24.21 -6.46 26.46
C VAL A 9 24.73 -6.28 25.04
N ARG A 10 26.01 -6.55 24.86
CA ARG A 10 26.64 -6.70 23.53
C ARG A 10 26.32 -8.10 23.02
N THR A 11 25.39 -8.23 22.11
CA THR A 11 25.16 -9.48 21.39
C THR A 11 26.08 -9.55 20.17
N ALA A 12 26.84 -10.66 20.13
CA ALA A 12 27.89 -10.94 19.17
C ALA A 12 27.37 -11.10 17.74
N ARG A 13 28.13 -10.54 16.80
CA ARG A 13 28.02 -10.70 15.36
C ARG A 13 28.31 -12.14 14.95
N GLY A 14 27.31 -12.84 14.45
CA GLY A 14 27.50 -14.05 13.65
C GLY A 14 27.47 -13.66 12.18
N ALA A 15 28.64 -13.59 11.55
CA ALA A 15 28.75 -13.47 10.11
C ALA A 15 28.51 -14.85 9.47
N LEU A 16 27.48 -15.00 8.68
CA LEU A 16 27.26 -16.12 7.79
C LEU A 16 27.28 -15.58 6.36
N MET A 17 28.46 -15.72 5.74
CA MET A 17 28.61 -15.60 4.27
C MET A 17 27.98 -16.84 3.62
N VAL A 18 26.96 -16.64 2.84
CA VAL A 18 26.51 -17.62 1.85
C VAL A 18 26.83 -17.07 0.47
N VAL A 19 27.86 -17.64 -0.11
CA VAL A 19 28.20 -17.50 -1.53
C VAL A 19 27.29 -18.44 -2.31
N GLY A 20 26.44 -17.92 -3.12
CA GLY A 20 25.51 -18.68 -4.00
C GLY A 20 25.59 -18.18 -5.43
N VAL A 21 26.19 -19.01 -6.21
CA VAL A 21 26.56 -19.10 -7.62
C VAL A 21 25.49 -18.63 -8.63
N CYS A 22 25.99 -17.95 -9.67
CA CYS A 22 25.40 -17.60 -10.96
C CYS A 22 24.49 -18.66 -11.59
N GLY A 23 23.38 -18.20 -12.12
CA GLY A 23 22.57 -18.89 -13.12
C GLY A 23 22.13 -17.92 -14.20
N ALA A 24 22.93 -17.78 -15.26
CA ALA A 24 22.55 -17.09 -16.48
C ALA A 24 21.62 -17.98 -17.30
N ALA A 25 20.38 -17.56 -17.51
CA ALA A 25 19.49 -18.13 -18.52
C ALA A 25 19.08 -17.04 -19.51
N LEU A 26 19.75 -17.04 -20.64
CA LEU A 26 19.39 -16.32 -21.85
C LEU A 26 18.19 -17.01 -22.48
N LEU A 27 17.05 -16.36 -22.56
CA LEU A 27 15.96 -16.75 -23.45
C LEU A 27 15.70 -15.63 -24.45
N THR A 28 16.33 -15.78 -25.59
CA THR A 28 16.04 -15.08 -26.83
C THR A 28 14.73 -15.62 -27.39
N ALA A 29 13.70 -14.83 -27.49
CA ALA A 29 12.54 -15.13 -28.30
C ALA A 29 12.34 -14.04 -29.34
N CYS A 30 12.69 -14.39 -30.54
CA CYS A 30 12.47 -13.71 -31.81
C CYS A 30 10.99 -13.72 -32.19
N GLY A 31 10.56 -12.67 -32.90
CA GLY A 31 9.63 -12.88 -33.97
C GLY A 31 8.27 -12.21 -33.87
N GLY A 32 8.02 -11.33 -34.85
CA GLY A 32 6.68 -11.02 -35.29
C GLY A 32 6.45 -9.58 -35.69
N VAL A 33 7.11 -9.15 -36.75
CA VAL A 33 6.70 -8.00 -37.55
C VAL A 33 5.51 -8.41 -38.41
N GLN A 34 4.32 -7.87 -38.14
CA GLN A 34 3.22 -7.90 -39.10
C GLN A 34 2.91 -6.47 -39.56
N THR A 35 3.43 -6.19 -40.73
CA THR A 35 2.98 -5.11 -41.61
C THR A 35 1.61 -5.47 -42.16
N GLY A 36 0.59 -4.69 -41.84
CA GLY A 36 -0.74 -4.74 -42.45
C GLY A 36 -1.20 -3.35 -42.80
N SER A 37 -1.28 -3.08 -44.07
CA SER A 37 -1.69 -1.83 -44.75
C SER A 37 -3.14 -1.42 -44.50
N PRO A 38 -3.46 -0.17 -44.80
CA PRO A 38 -4.70 0.51 -44.36
C PRO A 38 -5.91 0.17 -45.24
N ALA A 39 -7.04 0.01 -44.61
CA ALA A 39 -8.33 0.02 -45.29
C ALA A 39 -9.12 1.27 -44.85
N THR A 40 -9.31 2.16 -45.77
CA THR A 40 -10.22 3.27 -45.78
C THR A 40 -11.66 2.76 -45.72
N SER A 41 -12.47 3.25 -44.82
CA SER A 41 -13.93 3.18 -44.95
C SER A 41 -14.62 4.29 -44.12
N ASP A 42 -15.50 4.92 -44.76
CA ASP A 42 -16.29 6.13 -44.58
C ASP A 42 -17.06 6.33 -43.26
N PRO A 43 -17.53 7.56 -43.02
CA PRO A 43 -18.19 7.94 -41.78
C PRO A 43 -19.67 7.57 -41.81
N SER A 44 -20.11 6.76 -40.91
CA SER A 44 -21.53 6.57 -40.59
C SER A 44 -21.92 7.46 -39.41
N THR A 45 -22.65 8.48 -39.75
CA THR A 45 -23.48 9.31 -38.87
C THR A 45 -24.45 8.43 -38.11
N SER A 46 -24.34 8.35 -36.80
CA SER A 46 -25.37 7.77 -35.93
C SER A 46 -25.67 8.70 -34.77
N THR A 47 -26.77 9.32 -34.93
CA THR A 47 -27.76 9.94 -34.05
C THR A 47 -27.50 9.80 -32.53
N THR A 48 -27.38 10.95 -31.93
CA THR A 48 -27.54 11.28 -30.52
C THR A 48 -28.80 10.67 -29.95
N THR A 49 -28.65 9.76 -28.98
CA THR A 49 -29.70 9.51 -28.00
C THR A 49 -29.12 9.80 -26.62
N THR A 50 -29.48 10.98 -26.15
CA THR A 50 -29.24 11.38 -24.74
C THR A 50 -30.11 10.53 -23.86
N ALA A 51 -29.53 9.48 -23.31
CA ALA A 51 -30.11 8.78 -22.16
C ALA A 51 -29.47 9.38 -20.91
N THR A 52 -30.15 10.33 -20.31
CA THR A 52 -29.90 10.77 -18.93
C THR A 52 -30.24 9.59 -17.99
N ALA A 53 -29.26 8.74 -17.72
CA ALA A 53 -29.36 7.82 -16.61
C ALA A 53 -28.90 8.58 -15.36
N ALA A 54 -29.85 8.99 -14.55
CA ALA A 54 -29.61 9.40 -13.17
C ALA A 54 -28.90 8.24 -12.45
N PRO A 55 -27.77 8.45 -11.76
CA PRO A 55 -27.24 7.45 -10.88
C PRO A 55 -28.22 7.29 -9.72
N THR A 56 -28.94 6.19 -9.71
CA THR A 56 -29.67 5.75 -8.51
C THR A 56 -28.58 5.43 -7.49
N GLY A 57 -28.23 6.41 -6.68
CA GLY A 57 -27.36 6.21 -5.53
C GLY A 57 -28.08 5.26 -4.58
N THR A 58 -27.69 4.00 -4.63
CA THR A 58 -27.95 3.09 -3.52
C THR A 58 -27.17 3.67 -2.35
N SER A 59 -27.89 4.37 -1.47
CA SER A 59 -27.39 4.78 -0.18
C SER A 59 -27.09 3.49 0.58
N ALA A 60 -25.84 3.02 0.48
CA ALA A 60 -25.38 1.96 1.36
C ALA A 60 -25.56 2.47 2.80
N ALA A 61 -26.20 1.67 3.62
CA ALA A 61 -26.28 1.93 5.05
C ALA A 61 -24.85 2.19 5.56
N PRO A 62 -24.63 3.15 6.48
CA PRO A 62 -23.30 3.43 6.99
C PRO A 62 -22.73 2.14 7.55
N ALA A 63 -21.66 1.65 6.92
CA ALA A 63 -20.96 0.47 7.39
C ALA A 63 -20.43 0.77 8.79
N THR A 64 -20.64 -0.15 9.74
CA THR A 64 -20.05 -0.03 11.07
C THR A 64 -18.53 0.09 10.92
N PRO A 65 -17.90 1.12 11.52
CA PRO A 65 -16.45 1.26 11.42
C PRO A 65 -15.73 -0.01 11.88
N LEU A 66 -14.69 -0.37 11.15
CA LEU A 66 -13.87 -1.53 11.49
C LEU A 66 -13.12 -1.27 12.81
N GLU A 67 -13.39 -2.11 13.82
CA GLU A 67 -12.71 -2.05 15.10
C GLU A 67 -11.43 -2.87 15.06
N VAL A 68 -10.33 -2.29 15.55
CA VAL A 68 -9.00 -2.89 15.57
C VAL A 68 -8.50 -2.98 17.00
N SER A 69 -7.89 -4.11 17.36
CA SER A 69 -7.29 -4.26 18.70
C SER A 69 -6.06 -3.38 18.86
N ASP A 70 -5.75 -2.99 20.11
CA ASP A 70 -4.54 -2.22 20.42
C ASP A 70 -3.27 -2.89 19.92
N LYS A 71 -3.21 -4.22 19.97
CA LYS A 71 -2.08 -5.00 19.45
C LYS A 71 -1.95 -4.85 17.92
N ALA A 72 -3.05 -4.90 17.19
CA ALA A 72 -3.04 -4.70 15.76
C ALA A 72 -2.68 -3.26 15.40
N ALA A 73 -3.13 -2.29 16.20
CA ALA A 73 -2.76 -0.89 16.04
C ALA A 73 -1.25 -0.67 16.22
N GLN A 74 -0.67 -1.22 17.27
CA GLN A 74 0.79 -1.20 17.50
C GLN A 74 1.55 -1.85 16.35
N ASN A 75 1.09 -3.01 15.89
CA ASN A 75 1.72 -3.73 14.78
C ASN A 75 1.78 -2.90 13.49
N LEU A 76 0.71 -2.13 13.16
CA LEU A 76 0.74 -1.23 12.01
C LEU A 76 1.82 -0.14 12.18
N CYS A 77 1.91 0.44 13.36
CA CYS A 77 2.94 1.44 13.69
C CYS A 77 4.35 0.87 13.54
N ASP A 78 4.59 -0.33 14.09
CA ASP A 78 5.88 -1.02 14.04
C ASP A 78 6.29 -1.39 12.60
N MET A 79 5.31 -1.64 11.72
CA MET A 79 5.56 -1.88 10.29
C MET A 79 5.90 -0.58 9.55
N MET A 80 5.25 0.53 9.88
CA MET A 80 5.44 1.82 9.21
C MET A 80 6.75 2.52 9.58
N GLU A 81 7.15 2.49 10.84
CA GLU A 81 8.28 3.25 11.36
C GLU A 81 9.59 3.00 10.59
N PRO A 82 10.03 1.76 10.33
CA PRO A 82 11.26 1.48 9.58
C PRO A 82 11.19 1.93 8.12
N GLU A 83 9.97 2.00 7.54
CA GLU A 83 9.79 2.35 6.13
C GLU A 83 9.82 3.87 5.85
N LEU A 84 9.68 4.71 6.86
CA LEU A 84 9.67 6.17 6.69
C LEU A 84 10.91 6.70 5.97
N SER A 85 12.09 6.16 6.27
CA SER A 85 13.33 6.55 5.61
C SER A 85 13.37 6.08 4.15
N ASN A 86 12.87 4.87 3.88
CA ASN A 86 12.80 4.33 2.52
C ASN A 86 11.84 5.16 1.66
N TRP A 87 10.67 5.52 2.18
CA TRP A 87 9.69 6.33 1.44
C TRP A 87 10.22 7.71 1.08
N ARG A 88 10.97 8.37 1.99
CA ARG A 88 11.62 9.65 1.68
C ARG A 88 12.66 9.55 0.58
N VAL A 89 13.40 8.44 0.51
CA VAL A 89 14.45 8.21 -0.50
C VAL A 89 13.86 7.78 -1.84
N GLN A 90 12.88 6.88 -1.82
CA GLN A 90 12.25 6.32 -3.04
C GLN A 90 11.24 7.29 -3.68
N GLY A 91 10.74 8.24 -2.90
CA GLY A 91 9.73 9.21 -3.29
C GLY A 91 8.30 8.68 -3.20
N PRO A 92 7.30 9.60 -3.34
CA PRO A 92 5.92 9.30 -3.00
C PRO A 92 5.29 8.22 -3.87
N THR A 93 5.66 8.11 -5.14
CA THR A 93 5.07 7.11 -6.05
C THR A 93 5.35 5.68 -5.59
N ILE A 94 6.60 5.37 -5.31
CA ILE A 94 7.01 4.03 -4.85
C ILE A 94 6.57 3.82 -3.40
N GLY A 95 6.69 4.84 -2.57
CA GLY A 95 6.25 4.79 -1.18
C GLY A 95 4.76 4.46 -1.02
N ARG A 96 3.88 5.01 -1.87
CA ARG A 96 2.44 4.70 -1.87
C ARG A 96 2.15 3.25 -2.23
N ILE A 97 2.91 2.67 -3.16
CA ILE A 97 2.82 1.24 -3.47
C ILE A 97 3.23 0.42 -2.24
N GLY A 98 4.31 0.80 -1.56
CA GLY A 98 4.76 0.18 -0.33
C GLY A 98 3.71 0.25 0.78
N LEU A 99 3.12 1.41 1.01
CA LEU A 99 2.03 1.59 1.97
C LEU A 99 0.83 0.69 1.65
N ASN A 100 0.43 0.62 0.37
CA ASN A 100 -0.70 -0.21 -0.05
C ASN A 100 -0.46 -1.69 0.27
N LEU A 101 0.70 -2.22 -0.11
CA LEU A 101 1.07 -3.61 0.18
C LEU A 101 1.12 -3.89 1.69
N MET A 102 1.73 -2.97 2.45
CA MET A 102 1.84 -3.06 3.90
C MET A 102 0.46 -3.08 4.58
N ALA A 103 -0.46 -2.22 4.15
CA ALA A 103 -1.81 -2.17 4.73
C ALA A 103 -2.56 -3.50 4.50
N HIS A 104 -2.43 -4.10 3.33
CA HIS A 104 -3.01 -5.41 3.05
C HIS A 104 -2.35 -6.54 3.85
N GLU A 105 -1.02 -6.54 3.99
CA GLU A 105 -0.29 -7.50 4.82
C GLU A 105 -0.69 -7.37 6.29
N TRP A 106 -0.73 -6.14 6.80
CA TRP A 106 -1.18 -5.85 8.15
C TRP A 106 -2.61 -6.38 8.40
N ALA A 107 -3.52 -6.11 7.49
CA ALA A 107 -4.90 -6.56 7.60
C ALA A 107 -4.97 -8.09 7.70
N LEU A 108 -4.29 -8.81 6.81
CA LEU A 108 -4.27 -10.27 6.80
C LEU A 108 -3.67 -10.86 8.09
N THR A 109 -2.55 -10.31 8.55
CA THR A 109 -1.84 -10.82 9.74
C THR A 109 -2.57 -10.54 11.04
N ASN A 110 -3.45 -9.54 11.07
CA ASN A 110 -4.24 -9.17 12.24
C ASN A 110 -5.72 -9.63 12.17
N GLY A 111 -6.04 -10.52 11.22
CA GLY A 111 -7.38 -11.11 11.11
C GLY A 111 -8.41 -10.18 10.47
N VAL A 112 -7.99 -9.10 9.86
CA VAL A 112 -8.81 -8.21 9.06
C VAL A 112 -8.80 -8.72 7.62
N GLY A 113 -9.95 -9.03 7.08
CA GLY A 113 -10.04 -9.43 5.67
C GLY A 113 -9.78 -8.25 4.73
N ASN A 114 -9.15 -8.49 3.58
CA ASN A 114 -8.90 -7.43 2.59
C ASN A 114 -10.18 -6.70 2.17
N GLN A 115 -11.30 -7.41 2.06
CA GLN A 115 -12.59 -6.79 1.75
C GLN A 115 -13.09 -5.86 2.86
N GLN A 116 -12.80 -6.19 4.12
CA GLN A 116 -13.15 -5.34 5.26
C GLN A 116 -12.27 -4.08 5.26
N LEU A 117 -10.96 -4.24 5.00
CA LEU A 117 -10.04 -3.12 4.86
C LEU A 117 -10.48 -2.18 3.73
N LEU A 118 -10.82 -2.71 2.56
CA LEU A 118 -11.28 -1.91 1.42
C LEU A 118 -12.66 -1.30 1.63
N GLY A 119 -13.48 -1.92 2.46
CA GLY A 119 -14.78 -1.36 2.89
C GLY A 119 -14.66 -0.18 3.86
N ASP A 120 -13.53 -0.09 4.56
CA ASP A 120 -13.25 0.97 5.53
C ASP A 120 -11.74 1.30 5.58
N THR A 121 -11.20 1.84 4.49
CA THR A 121 -9.78 2.22 4.41
C THR A 121 -9.38 3.27 5.45
N ALA A 122 -10.34 4.07 5.91
CA ALA A 122 -10.14 5.07 6.97
C ALA A 122 -9.72 4.45 8.31
N VAL A 123 -9.85 3.13 8.48
CA VAL A 123 -9.31 2.42 9.65
C VAL A 123 -7.80 2.64 9.82
N VAL A 124 -7.05 2.72 8.72
CA VAL A 124 -5.60 2.96 8.76
C VAL A 124 -5.29 4.31 9.40
N ASP A 125 -6.04 5.36 9.03
CA ASP A 125 -5.87 6.70 9.61
C ASP A 125 -6.31 6.76 11.07
N ARG A 126 -7.47 6.17 11.40
CA ARG A 126 -7.95 6.14 12.80
C ARG A 126 -6.97 5.42 13.71
N THR A 127 -6.51 4.26 13.27
CA THR A 127 -5.57 3.42 14.00
C THR A 127 -4.24 4.15 14.26
N THR A 128 -3.63 4.71 13.23
CA THR A 128 -2.34 5.39 13.35
C THR A 128 -2.45 6.73 14.07
N SER A 129 -3.57 7.45 13.94
CA SER A 129 -3.81 8.69 14.69
C SER A 129 -3.88 8.44 16.20
N ALA A 130 -4.42 7.29 16.61
CA ALA A 130 -4.53 6.93 18.02
C ALA A 130 -3.24 6.32 18.58
N ALA A 131 -2.57 5.43 17.84
CA ALA A 131 -1.45 4.64 18.33
C ALA A 131 -0.08 5.30 18.08
N CYS A 132 0.12 5.98 16.95
CA CYS A 132 1.42 6.55 16.56
C CYS A 132 1.28 7.82 15.70
N PRO A 133 0.77 8.92 16.25
CA PRO A 133 0.49 10.14 15.48
C PRO A 133 1.75 10.73 14.81
N ASP A 134 2.93 10.59 15.43
CA ASP A 134 4.18 11.08 14.88
C ASP A 134 4.62 10.28 13.65
N VAL A 135 4.50 8.95 13.69
CA VAL A 135 4.78 8.05 12.55
C VAL A 135 3.82 8.37 11.39
N ARG A 136 2.54 8.53 11.71
CA ARG A 136 1.51 8.92 10.73
C ARG A 136 1.85 10.24 10.04
N THR A 137 2.20 11.27 10.81
CA THR A 137 2.55 12.59 10.27
C THR A 137 3.73 12.50 9.31
N GLN A 138 4.78 11.79 9.70
CA GLN A 138 5.95 11.59 8.86
C GLN A 138 5.65 10.77 7.58
N ALA A 139 4.76 9.79 7.68
CA ALA A 139 4.31 9.00 6.54
C ALA A 139 3.52 9.86 5.54
N LEU A 140 2.56 10.67 6.01
CA LEU A 140 1.79 11.59 5.17
C LEU A 140 2.69 12.54 4.40
N GLU A 141 3.71 13.10 5.08
CA GLU A 141 4.69 13.98 4.47
C GLU A 141 5.54 13.26 3.41
N ALA A 142 6.10 12.08 3.75
CA ALA A 142 6.95 11.32 2.85
C ALA A 142 6.21 10.81 1.60
N LEU A 143 4.92 10.50 1.76
CA LEU A 143 4.07 9.96 0.71
C LEU A 143 3.26 11.04 -0.04
N GLU A 144 3.32 12.29 0.41
CA GLU A 144 2.51 13.40 -0.13
C GLU A 144 1.02 13.03 -0.22
N LEU A 145 0.49 12.46 0.87
CA LEU A 145 -0.90 12.06 0.97
C LEU A 145 -1.66 12.96 1.95
N PRO A 146 -2.92 13.29 1.67
CA PRO A 146 -3.78 14.01 2.62
C PRO A 146 -4.20 13.12 3.81
N GLU A 147 -4.33 11.81 3.56
CA GLU A 147 -4.67 10.76 4.52
C GLU A 147 -4.08 9.43 4.04
N LEU A 148 -3.76 8.50 4.96
CA LEU A 148 -3.17 7.21 4.61
C LEU A 148 -4.14 6.34 3.82
N ALA A 149 -5.44 6.45 4.10
CA ALA A 149 -6.51 5.77 3.38
C ALA A 149 -6.45 6.01 1.86
N ALA A 150 -5.99 7.19 1.43
CA ALA A 150 -5.85 7.51 0.01
C ALA A 150 -4.75 6.68 -0.70
N GLY A 151 -3.86 6.05 0.06
CA GLY A 151 -2.84 5.14 -0.45
C GLY A 151 -3.25 3.66 -0.43
N VAL A 152 -4.43 3.32 0.12
CA VAL A 152 -4.93 1.94 0.22
C VAL A 152 -5.90 1.66 -0.92
N LEU A 153 -5.47 0.88 -1.89
CA LEU A 153 -6.20 0.58 -3.11
C LEU A 153 -6.44 -0.94 -3.25
N THR A 154 -7.34 -1.32 -4.13
CA THR A 154 -7.51 -2.73 -4.55
C THR A 154 -6.23 -3.25 -5.20
N LEU A 155 -5.85 -4.48 -4.84
CA LEU A 155 -4.73 -5.21 -5.44
C LEU A 155 -5.19 -5.96 -6.69
#